data_f572db4e8c6a7f5673878811ea6e5e4c
#
_entry.id   f572db4e8c6a7f5673878811ea6e5e4c
#
_cell.length_a   1.000
_cell.length_b   1.000
_cell.length_c   1.000
_cell.angle_alpha   90.00
_cell.angle_beta   90.00
_cell.angle_gamma   90.00
#
_symmetry.space_group_name_H-M   'P 1'
#
loop_
_entity.id
_entity.type
_entity.pdbx_description
1 polymer ?
#
loop_
_entity_poly.entity_id
_entity_poly.type
_entity_poly.pdbx_seq_one_letter_code
_entity_poly.pdbx_strand_id
1 'polypeptide(L)'
;MTKMKRMAKARALIAIPLLSVVLTGCSQNVDQVGKTFKLAFFGQDNTHVTTTQVANTPYASAYLKVGKAPQAFVVLAFAEQNQLKWIGADKNMVSTQHGRLVKTQGFGEDITYVDNLQHDPLALGLLKTSTPMTWQSRVEWSQVFRGGYTTTSVFQARGKESVKILDTSRELLRFDEQVTVPTLNESYTNSYWLDPANGSVVQSQQYMGPGMALVTFTVLKPYVQ
;
A
#
# COMPACT_ATOMS: atom_id res chain seq x y z
N MET A 1 -68.01 -53.38 -40.12
CA MET A 1 -68.41 -52.01 -40.47
C MET A 1 -68.46 -51.22 -39.16
N THR A 2 -67.43 -50.48 -38.85
CA THR A 2 -67.36 -49.74 -37.59
C THR A 2 -66.66 -48.38 -37.83
N LYS A 3 -67.40 -47.30 -37.64
CA LYS A 3 -67.00 -45.93 -37.88
C LYS A 3 -66.05 -45.46 -36.75
N MET A 4 -64.89 -45.01 -37.16
CA MET A 4 -63.85 -44.41 -36.28
C MET A 4 -64.18 -42.93 -36.04
N LYS A 5 -64.46 -42.54 -34.79
CA LYS A 5 -64.58 -41.12 -34.35
C LYS A 5 -63.21 -40.58 -33.99
N ARG A 6 -62.80 -39.55 -34.68
CA ARG A 6 -61.61 -38.77 -34.37
C ARG A 6 -61.91 -37.80 -33.19
N MET A 7 -61.20 -37.96 -32.08
CA MET A 7 -61.20 -36.99 -31.00
C MET A 7 -60.03 -36.02 -31.22
N ALA A 8 -60.35 -34.73 -31.37
CA ALA A 8 -59.39 -33.64 -31.42
C ALA A 8 -58.85 -33.34 -30.02
N LYS A 9 -57.54 -33.43 -29.83
CA LYS A 9 -56.87 -32.99 -28.60
C LYS A 9 -56.55 -31.50 -28.71
N ALA A 10 -57.20 -30.68 -27.89
CA ALA A 10 -56.85 -29.27 -27.68
C ALA A 10 -55.49 -29.23 -26.93
N ARG A 11 -54.52 -28.55 -27.54
CA ARG A 11 -53.25 -28.19 -26.90
C ARG A 11 -53.40 -26.87 -26.17
N ALA A 12 -53.45 -26.90 -24.86
CA ALA A 12 -53.33 -25.70 -24.03
C ALA A 12 -51.90 -25.19 -24.09
N LEU A 13 -51.68 -24.01 -24.67
CA LEU A 13 -50.43 -23.23 -24.60
C LEU A 13 -50.38 -22.56 -23.21
N ILE A 14 -49.51 -23.06 -22.35
CA ILE A 14 -49.17 -22.39 -21.10
C ILE A 14 -48.13 -21.30 -21.44
N ALA A 15 -48.57 -20.04 -21.44
CA ALA A 15 -47.68 -18.89 -21.53
C ALA A 15 -46.98 -18.69 -20.16
N ILE A 16 -45.68 -18.95 -20.08
CA ILE A 16 -44.85 -18.64 -18.95
C ILE A 16 -44.44 -17.16 -19.08
N PRO A 17 -44.78 -16.27 -18.14
CA PRO A 17 -44.25 -14.92 -18.15
C PRO A 17 -42.80 -15.00 -17.71
N LEU A 18 -41.90 -14.67 -18.63
CA LEU A 18 -40.46 -14.49 -18.37
C LEU A 18 -40.28 -13.24 -17.50
N LEU A 19 -40.15 -13.43 -16.19
CA LEU A 19 -39.89 -12.37 -15.23
C LEU A 19 -38.45 -11.88 -15.43
N SER A 20 -38.27 -10.86 -16.23
CA SER A 20 -37.00 -10.16 -16.46
C SER A 20 -36.64 -9.38 -15.18
N VAL A 21 -35.89 -10.00 -14.29
CA VAL A 21 -35.22 -9.30 -13.17
C VAL A 21 -34.13 -8.42 -13.77
N VAL A 22 -34.40 -7.14 -13.93
CA VAL A 22 -33.39 -6.13 -14.25
C VAL A 22 -32.51 -5.97 -13.03
N LEU A 23 -31.37 -6.64 -13.04
CA LEU A 23 -30.27 -6.38 -12.12
C LEU A 23 -29.65 -5.03 -12.50
N THR A 24 -30.20 -3.95 -11.99
CA THR A 24 -29.52 -2.66 -11.94
C THR A 24 -28.45 -2.74 -10.86
N GLY A 25 -27.38 -3.51 -11.12
CA GLY A 25 -26.17 -3.52 -10.31
C GLY A 25 -25.45 -2.18 -10.49
N CYS A 26 -25.05 -1.60 -9.38
CA CYS A 26 -24.33 -0.34 -9.25
C CYS A 26 -23.09 -0.26 -10.17
N SER A 27 -23.26 0.23 -11.40
CA SER A 27 -22.17 0.39 -12.37
C SER A 27 -21.40 1.71 -12.19
N GLN A 28 -21.87 2.63 -11.37
CA GLN A 28 -21.25 3.95 -11.21
C GLN A 28 -19.92 3.95 -10.45
N ASN A 29 -19.67 2.96 -9.59
CA ASN A 29 -18.40 2.87 -8.86
C ASN A 29 -17.28 2.24 -9.69
N VAL A 30 -17.59 1.40 -10.66
CA VAL A 30 -16.59 0.71 -11.49
C VAL A 30 -15.93 1.66 -12.49
N ASP A 31 -16.66 2.64 -13.02
CA ASP A 31 -16.10 3.62 -13.97
C ASP A 31 -15.17 4.63 -13.28
N GLN A 32 -15.46 5.02 -12.04
CA GLN A 32 -14.56 5.88 -11.28
C GLN A 32 -13.29 5.14 -10.83
N VAL A 33 -13.41 3.90 -10.40
CA VAL A 33 -12.28 3.01 -10.11
C VAL A 33 -11.45 2.81 -11.38
N GLY A 34 -12.08 2.54 -12.52
CA GLY A 34 -11.38 2.36 -13.80
C GLY A 34 -10.64 3.61 -14.29
N LYS A 35 -11.15 4.81 -14.04
CA LYS A 35 -10.48 6.07 -14.38
C LYS A 35 -9.29 6.36 -13.45
N THR A 36 -9.43 6.05 -12.17
CA THR A 36 -8.34 6.18 -11.18
C THR A 36 -7.26 5.15 -11.43
N PHE A 37 -7.61 3.92 -11.81
CA PHE A 37 -6.66 2.91 -12.25
C PHE A 37 -5.93 3.31 -13.55
N LYS A 38 -6.57 3.99 -14.50
CA LYS A 38 -5.86 4.50 -15.69
C LYS A 38 -4.78 5.51 -15.36
N LEU A 39 -4.94 6.33 -14.34
CA LEU A 39 -3.89 7.26 -13.87
C LEU A 39 -2.69 6.54 -13.25
N ALA A 40 -2.89 5.36 -12.66
CA ALA A 40 -1.82 4.52 -12.14
C ALA A 40 -1.08 3.72 -13.25
N PHE A 41 -1.59 3.70 -14.51
CA PHE A 41 -1.17 2.75 -15.55
C PHE A 41 -0.14 3.29 -16.57
N PHE A 42 0.43 4.47 -16.38
CA PHE A 42 1.47 4.96 -17.31
C PHE A 42 2.86 4.75 -16.71
N GLY A 43 3.44 3.58 -16.96
CA GLY A 43 4.71 3.20 -16.39
C GLY A 43 5.79 2.83 -17.40
N GLN A 44 6.57 3.79 -17.87
CA GLN A 44 7.99 3.63 -18.22
C GLN A 44 8.83 4.83 -17.81
N ASP A 45 8.22 5.98 -17.57
CA ASP A 45 8.85 7.17 -17.02
C ASP A 45 8.36 7.45 -15.61
N ASN A 46 9.08 8.26 -14.83
CA ASN A 46 8.63 8.68 -13.51
C ASN A 46 7.23 9.30 -13.61
N THR A 47 6.27 8.72 -12.91
CA THR A 47 4.92 9.25 -12.85
C THR A 47 4.91 10.55 -12.07
N HIS A 48 4.43 11.62 -12.68
CA HIS A 48 4.20 12.90 -12.03
C HIS A 48 2.71 13.20 -12.03
N VAL A 49 2.14 13.45 -10.86
CA VAL A 49 0.76 13.90 -10.71
C VAL A 49 0.74 15.34 -10.20
N THR A 50 -0.27 16.10 -10.61
CA THR A 50 -0.49 17.46 -10.11
C THR A 50 -1.25 17.45 -8.78
N THR A 51 -1.18 18.54 -8.03
CA THR A 51 -1.95 18.74 -6.80
C THR A 51 -3.45 18.55 -7.05
N THR A 52 -3.97 19.04 -8.19
CA THR A 52 -5.36 18.85 -8.58
C THR A 52 -5.72 17.38 -8.81
N GLN A 53 -4.85 16.60 -9.45
CA GLN A 53 -5.07 15.17 -9.66
C GLN A 53 -5.10 14.40 -8.33
N VAL A 54 -4.20 14.74 -7.40
CA VAL A 54 -4.20 14.16 -6.05
C VAL A 54 -5.49 14.52 -5.30
N ALA A 55 -5.91 15.79 -5.34
CA ALA A 55 -7.13 16.25 -4.68
C ALA A 55 -8.38 15.51 -5.20
N ASN A 56 -8.48 15.33 -6.53
CA ASN A 56 -9.60 14.65 -7.18
C ASN A 56 -9.55 13.13 -7.08
N THR A 57 -8.45 12.55 -6.58
CA THR A 57 -8.38 11.11 -6.31
C THR A 57 -9.22 10.79 -5.08
N PRO A 58 -10.22 9.89 -5.13
CA PRO A 58 -11.12 9.62 -4.01
C PRO A 58 -10.43 8.85 -2.87
N TYR A 59 -9.24 8.28 -3.12
CA TYR A 59 -8.50 7.46 -2.19
C TYR A 59 -7.26 8.19 -1.65
N ALA A 60 -6.75 7.74 -0.51
CA ALA A 60 -5.40 8.07 -0.07
C ALA A 60 -4.40 7.63 -1.15
N SER A 61 -3.35 8.41 -1.36
CA SER A 61 -2.41 8.17 -2.45
C SER A 61 -0.98 8.54 -2.07
N ALA A 62 -0.03 7.93 -2.75
CA ALA A 62 1.38 8.13 -2.50
C ALA A 62 2.21 7.97 -3.78
N TYR A 63 3.45 8.46 -3.75
CA TYR A 63 4.49 8.02 -4.66
C TYR A 63 5.24 6.84 -4.06
N LEU A 64 5.54 5.87 -4.91
CA LEU A 64 6.36 4.71 -4.62
C LEU A 64 7.50 4.62 -5.63
N LYS A 65 8.73 4.51 -5.14
CA LYS A 65 9.90 4.23 -5.97
C LYS A 65 10.70 3.10 -5.33
N VAL A 66 11.04 2.08 -6.11
CA VAL A 66 11.80 0.90 -5.65
C VAL A 66 13.11 0.81 -6.43
N GLY A 67 14.22 0.97 -5.72
CA GLY A 67 15.56 0.93 -6.29
C GLY A 67 15.73 1.94 -7.43
N LYS A 68 16.09 1.42 -8.60
CA LYS A 68 16.29 2.22 -9.82
C LYS A 68 15.04 2.30 -10.71
N ALA A 69 13.94 1.64 -10.32
CA ALA A 69 12.70 1.68 -11.09
C ALA A 69 12.12 3.10 -11.14
N PRO A 70 11.34 3.43 -12.18
CA PRO A 70 10.60 4.68 -12.23
C PRO A 70 9.68 4.84 -11.03
N GLN A 71 9.45 6.10 -10.63
CA GLN A 71 8.46 6.44 -9.61
C GLN A 71 7.06 6.11 -10.10
N ALA A 72 6.28 5.41 -9.29
CA ALA A 72 4.89 5.08 -9.54
C ALA A 72 3.95 5.90 -8.64
N PHE A 73 2.74 6.18 -9.12
CA PHE A 73 1.63 6.65 -8.31
C PHE A 73 0.84 5.45 -7.81
N VAL A 74 0.68 5.34 -6.50
CA VAL A 74 -0.04 4.24 -5.85
C VAL A 74 -1.23 4.77 -5.06
N VAL A 75 -2.28 3.96 -4.96
CA VAL A 75 -3.48 4.29 -4.20
C VAL A 75 -3.71 3.26 -3.10
N LEU A 76 -4.34 3.70 -2.03
CA LEU A 76 -4.75 2.84 -0.95
C LEU A 76 -5.90 1.93 -1.41
N ALA A 77 -5.64 0.62 -1.43
CA ALA A 77 -6.63 -0.38 -1.79
C ALA A 77 -7.37 -0.92 -0.56
N PHE A 78 -6.65 -1.14 0.54
CA PHE A 78 -7.23 -1.67 1.78
C PHE A 78 -6.59 -1.03 3.00
N ALA A 79 -7.41 -0.81 4.04
CA ALA A 79 -6.98 -0.40 5.38
C ALA A 79 -7.51 -1.44 6.37
N GLU A 80 -6.66 -2.35 6.83
CA GLU A 80 -7.03 -3.50 7.66
C GLU A 80 -5.98 -3.73 8.74
N GLN A 81 -6.39 -4.03 9.95
CA GLN A 81 -5.50 -4.40 11.06
C GLN A 81 -4.35 -3.38 11.29
N ASN A 82 -4.65 -2.09 11.18
CA ASN A 82 -3.68 -0.99 11.23
C ASN A 82 -2.66 -0.97 10.09
N GLN A 83 -2.81 -1.80 9.08
CA GLN A 83 -1.98 -1.80 7.88
C GLN A 83 -2.69 -1.11 6.73
N LEU A 84 -1.94 -0.29 6.01
CA LEU A 84 -2.37 0.37 4.79
C LEU A 84 -1.74 -0.35 3.60
N LYS A 85 -2.56 -0.95 2.75
CA LYS A 85 -2.13 -1.72 1.58
C LYS A 85 -2.28 -0.88 0.32
N TRP A 86 -1.16 -0.55 -0.27
CA TRP A 86 -1.04 0.33 -1.43
C TRP A 86 -0.77 -0.49 -2.68
N ILE A 87 -1.47 -0.19 -3.77
CA ILE A 87 -1.35 -0.91 -5.04
C ILE A 87 -1.00 0.08 -6.15
N GLY A 88 -0.01 -0.28 -6.95
CA GLY A 88 0.33 0.38 -8.20
C GLY A 88 -0.29 -0.30 -9.41
N ALA A 89 0.00 0.26 -10.58
CA ALA A 89 -0.43 -0.26 -11.88
C ALA A 89 0.04 -1.69 -12.16
N ASP A 90 1.26 -2.00 -11.77
CA ASP A 90 1.91 -3.29 -12.00
C ASP A 90 1.40 -4.39 -11.07
N LYS A 91 0.31 -4.10 -10.30
CA LYS A 91 -0.25 -4.99 -9.28
C LYS A 91 0.74 -5.32 -8.15
N ASN A 92 1.87 -4.64 -8.10
CA ASN A 92 2.78 -4.72 -6.97
C ASN A 92 2.13 -4.08 -5.76
N MET A 93 2.30 -4.68 -4.59
CA MET A 93 1.68 -4.21 -3.36
C MET A 93 2.75 -3.88 -2.31
N VAL A 94 2.54 -2.77 -1.63
CA VAL A 94 3.31 -2.36 -0.46
C VAL A 94 2.34 -2.19 0.70
N SER A 95 2.65 -2.77 1.86
CA SER A 95 1.90 -2.56 3.08
C SER A 95 2.72 -1.73 4.06
N THR A 96 2.11 -0.68 4.59
CA THR A 96 2.73 0.17 5.61
C THR A 96 1.92 0.16 6.90
N GLN A 97 2.60 0.30 8.04
CA GLN A 97 1.98 0.52 9.35
C GLN A 97 2.73 1.65 10.06
N HIS A 98 2.05 2.72 10.39
CA HIS A 98 2.65 3.95 10.95
C HIS A 98 3.85 4.47 10.14
N GLY A 99 3.84 4.28 8.81
CA GLY A 99 4.93 4.66 7.91
C GLY A 99 6.03 3.62 7.73
N ARG A 100 6.08 2.56 8.57
CA ARG A 100 6.98 1.41 8.38
C ARG A 100 6.49 0.53 7.24
N LEU A 101 7.42 0.11 6.38
CA LEU A 101 7.20 -0.94 5.40
C LEU A 101 7.14 -2.29 6.13
N VAL A 102 6.00 -2.97 6.10
CA VAL A 102 5.78 -4.21 6.84
C VAL A 102 5.57 -5.44 5.97
N LYS A 103 5.19 -5.22 4.70
CA LYS A 103 5.05 -6.28 3.71
C LYS A 103 5.20 -5.71 2.31
N THR A 104 5.79 -6.49 1.42
CA THR A 104 5.83 -6.19 -0.01
C THR A 104 5.41 -7.42 -0.81
N GLN A 105 5.00 -7.22 -2.05
CA GLN A 105 4.63 -8.31 -2.96
C GLN A 105 4.87 -7.87 -4.40
N GLY A 106 5.56 -8.73 -5.15
CA GLY A 106 5.76 -8.54 -6.59
C GLY A 106 7.08 -7.88 -6.99
N PHE A 107 8.02 -7.72 -6.04
CA PHE A 107 9.33 -7.09 -6.31
C PHE A 107 10.47 -8.11 -6.49
N GLY A 108 10.13 -9.41 -6.46
CA GLY A 108 11.09 -10.51 -6.59
C GLY A 108 11.72 -10.90 -5.25
N GLU A 109 12.23 -9.95 -4.51
CA GLU A 109 12.65 -10.09 -3.11
C GLU A 109 11.70 -9.26 -2.25
N ASP A 110 10.89 -9.94 -1.44
CA ASP A 110 9.78 -9.31 -0.73
C ASP A 110 9.91 -9.49 0.78
N ILE A 111 9.49 -8.46 1.53
CA ILE A 111 9.21 -8.60 2.96
C ILE A 111 7.91 -9.39 3.08
N THR A 112 7.95 -10.54 3.76
CA THR A 112 6.77 -11.38 3.99
C THR A 112 6.14 -11.16 5.36
N TYR A 113 6.96 -10.85 6.36
CA TYR A 113 6.52 -10.67 7.75
C TYR A 113 7.45 -9.77 8.55
N VAL A 114 6.88 -8.98 9.44
CA VAL A 114 7.57 -8.19 10.48
C VAL A 114 6.76 -8.33 11.75
N ASP A 115 7.39 -8.72 12.85
CA ASP A 115 6.74 -8.83 14.16
C ASP A 115 6.96 -7.62 15.06
N ASN A 116 6.41 -7.72 16.28
CA ASN A 116 6.60 -6.75 17.38
C ASN A 116 6.26 -5.29 17.02
N LEU A 117 5.35 -5.10 16.06
CA LEU A 117 4.97 -3.79 15.51
C LEU A 117 4.32 -2.87 16.56
N GLN A 118 3.72 -3.42 17.61
CA GLN A 118 3.13 -2.63 18.70
C GLN A 118 4.18 -1.90 19.56
N HIS A 119 5.43 -2.34 19.52
CA HIS A 119 6.57 -1.71 20.22
C HIS A 119 7.50 -0.94 19.28
N ASP A 120 7.13 -0.84 17.98
CA ASP A 120 7.85 -0.02 17.02
C ASP A 120 7.84 1.45 17.46
N PRO A 121 8.98 2.15 17.56
CA PRO A 121 9.04 3.58 17.86
C PRO A 121 8.18 4.44 16.94
N LEU A 122 7.97 4.05 15.67
CA LEU A 122 7.05 4.73 14.76
C LEU A 122 5.59 4.59 15.24
N ALA A 123 5.19 3.42 15.71
CA ALA A 123 3.85 3.17 16.23
C ALA A 123 3.63 3.87 17.58
N LEU A 124 4.66 3.92 18.43
CA LEU A 124 4.62 4.60 19.72
C LEU A 124 4.64 6.12 19.57
N GLY A 125 5.20 6.63 18.47
CA GLY A 125 5.30 8.05 18.12
C GLY A 125 6.66 8.65 18.49
N LEU A 126 7.54 8.80 17.49
CA LEU A 126 8.92 9.28 17.64
C LEU A 126 9.04 10.72 18.23
N LEU A 127 7.97 11.53 18.18
CA LEU A 127 7.98 12.88 18.74
C LEU A 127 7.69 12.91 20.25
N LYS A 128 7.27 11.78 20.84
CA LYS A 128 7.03 11.69 22.29
C LYS A 128 8.34 11.38 22.99
N THR A 129 8.64 12.14 24.03
CA THR A 129 9.88 11.98 24.83
C THR A 129 9.99 10.63 25.55
N SER A 130 8.86 9.96 25.78
CA SER A 130 8.78 8.63 26.41
C SER A 130 8.98 7.47 25.43
N THR A 131 9.07 7.73 24.13
CA THR A 131 9.25 6.65 23.13
C THR A 131 10.66 6.08 23.21
N PRO A 132 10.84 4.77 23.40
CA PRO A 132 12.14 4.13 23.29
C PRO A 132 12.71 4.32 21.87
N MET A 133 13.98 4.72 21.78
CA MET A 133 14.66 4.90 20.48
C MET A 133 15.33 3.61 19.99
N THR A 134 15.08 2.49 20.64
CA THR A 134 15.56 1.17 20.25
C THR A 134 14.40 0.23 20.06
N TRP A 135 14.53 -0.66 19.08
CA TRP A 135 13.52 -1.65 18.77
C TRP A 135 14.15 -2.96 18.32
N GLN A 136 13.54 -4.08 18.72
CA GLN A 136 13.90 -5.39 18.25
C GLN A 136 12.70 -6.05 17.59
N SER A 137 12.89 -6.59 16.39
CA SER A 137 11.87 -7.28 15.64
C SER A 137 12.41 -8.53 14.95
N ARG A 138 11.51 -9.33 14.43
CA ARG A 138 11.81 -10.43 13.53
C ARG A 138 11.27 -10.09 12.15
N VAL A 139 12.12 -10.27 11.13
CA VAL A 139 11.76 -10.00 9.74
C VAL A 139 11.93 -11.28 8.93
N GLU A 140 11.00 -11.55 8.03
CA GLU A 140 11.07 -12.66 7.08
C GLU A 140 11.06 -12.12 5.65
N TRP A 141 11.87 -12.72 4.80
CA TRP A 141 11.98 -12.38 3.38
C TRP A 141 11.66 -13.60 2.51
N SER A 142 11.08 -13.37 1.30
CA SER A 142 10.60 -14.42 0.42
C SER A 142 11.70 -15.34 -0.12
N GLN A 143 12.93 -14.86 -0.27
CA GLN A 143 14.04 -15.63 -0.87
C GLN A 143 14.94 -16.34 0.15
N VAL A 144 14.74 -16.10 1.43
CA VAL A 144 15.57 -16.68 2.49
C VAL A 144 14.75 -17.72 3.22
N PHE A 145 14.87 -18.99 2.82
CA PHE A 145 14.15 -20.14 3.40
C PHE A 145 14.57 -20.49 4.85
N ARG A 146 15.08 -19.54 5.62
CA ARG A 146 15.36 -19.71 7.03
C ARG A 146 14.36 -18.90 7.83
N GLY A 147 13.91 -19.44 8.95
CA GLY A 147 12.97 -18.74 9.86
C GLY A 147 13.48 -17.33 10.18
N GLY A 148 12.56 -16.43 10.47
CA GLY A 148 12.77 -14.99 10.51
C GLY A 148 14.03 -14.52 11.24
N TYR A 149 14.65 -13.49 10.70
CA TYR A 149 15.88 -12.91 11.22
C TYR A 149 15.57 -11.90 12.31
N THR A 150 16.25 -11.99 13.44
CA THR A 150 16.21 -10.93 14.45
C THR A 150 16.93 -9.70 13.93
N THR A 151 16.26 -8.54 14.01
CA THR A 151 16.82 -7.23 13.71
C THR A 151 16.83 -6.37 14.97
N THR A 152 17.83 -5.52 15.10
CA THR A 152 17.90 -4.50 16.14
C THR A 152 17.99 -3.14 15.48
N SER A 153 17.12 -2.23 15.88
CA SER A 153 17.03 -0.87 15.34
C SER A 153 17.38 0.17 16.41
N VAL A 154 18.10 1.21 16.00
CA VAL A 154 18.39 2.39 16.82
C VAL A 154 17.98 3.62 16.03
N PHE A 155 17.06 4.42 16.59
CA PHE A 155 16.59 5.66 15.99
C PHE A 155 17.40 6.86 16.47
N GLN A 156 17.65 7.80 15.57
CA GLN A 156 18.35 9.05 15.85
C GLN A 156 17.67 10.21 15.12
N ALA A 157 17.31 11.27 15.87
CA ALA A 157 16.81 12.51 15.29
C ALA A 157 17.94 13.21 14.52
N ARG A 158 17.63 13.72 13.32
CA ARG A 158 18.56 14.46 12.44
C ARG A 158 18.20 15.95 12.33
N GLY A 159 17.07 16.35 12.91
CA GLY A 159 16.60 17.74 12.86
C GLY A 159 15.59 18.00 11.73
N LYS A 160 15.43 19.26 11.40
CA LYS A 160 14.50 19.72 10.35
C LYS A 160 15.15 19.62 8.98
N GLU A 161 14.36 19.21 8.00
CA GLU A 161 14.75 19.14 6.61
C GLU A 161 13.58 19.60 5.71
N SER A 162 13.88 20.40 4.69
CA SER A 162 12.89 20.84 3.71
C SER A 162 12.76 19.79 2.62
N VAL A 163 11.56 19.21 2.51
CA VAL A 163 11.24 18.17 1.52
C VAL A 163 10.24 18.71 0.51
N LYS A 164 10.56 18.61 -0.78
CA LYS A 164 9.66 19.00 -1.85
C LYS A 164 8.69 17.87 -2.15
N ILE A 165 7.40 18.12 -1.98
CA ILE A 165 6.31 17.18 -2.27
C ILE A 165 5.36 17.86 -3.25
N LEU A 166 5.23 17.31 -4.46
CA LEU A 166 4.57 17.98 -5.58
C LEU A 166 5.20 19.36 -5.81
N ASP A 167 4.41 20.42 -5.75
CA ASP A 167 4.83 21.80 -5.97
C ASP A 167 5.14 22.56 -4.67
N THR A 168 5.05 21.90 -3.50
CA THR A 168 5.19 22.54 -2.19
C THR A 168 6.40 21.98 -1.43
N SER A 169 7.21 22.87 -0.85
CA SER A 169 8.24 22.48 0.13
C SER A 169 7.65 22.46 1.52
N ARG A 170 7.92 21.39 2.28
CA ARG A 170 7.46 21.19 3.65
C ARG A 170 8.64 20.99 4.58
N GLU A 171 8.65 21.69 5.71
CA GLU A 171 9.61 21.47 6.79
C GLU A 171 9.19 20.24 7.60
N LEU A 172 9.98 19.18 7.54
CA LEU A 172 9.72 17.91 8.21
C LEU A 172 10.84 17.59 9.20
N LEU A 173 10.56 16.74 10.17
CA LEU A 173 11.55 16.25 11.13
C LEU A 173 12.10 14.91 10.63
N ARG A 174 13.40 14.86 10.38
CA ARG A 174 14.06 13.63 9.94
C ARG A 174 14.55 12.81 11.11
N PHE A 175 14.28 11.51 11.04
CA PHE A 175 14.84 10.46 11.86
C PHE A 175 15.51 9.42 10.99
N ASP A 176 16.70 8.98 11.38
CA ASP A 176 17.36 7.82 10.80
C ASP A 176 17.23 6.63 11.74
N GLU A 177 17.01 5.46 11.18
CA GLU A 177 16.98 4.17 11.87
C GLU A 177 18.16 3.33 11.39
N GLN A 178 19.12 3.08 12.26
CA GLN A 178 20.17 2.11 11.99
C GLN A 178 19.64 0.72 12.31
N VAL A 179 19.53 -0.13 11.31
CA VAL A 179 19.08 -1.52 11.43
C VAL A 179 20.29 -2.43 11.34
N THR A 180 20.41 -3.36 12.28
CA THR A 180 21.44 -4.42 12.29
C THR A 180 20.77 -5.78 12.24
N VAL A 181 21.30 -6.69 11.43
CA VAL A 181 20.91 -8.11 11.34
C VAL A 181 22.08 -8.95 11.78
N PRO A 182 22.22 -9.24 13.09
CA PRO A 182 23.44 -9.82 13.66
C PRO A 182 23.83 -11.17 13.04
N THR A 183 22.84 -12.01 12.75
CA THR A 183 23.08 -13.35 12.15
C THR A 183 23.62 -13.30 10.73
N LEU A 184 23.45 -12.17 10.01
CA LEU A 184 24.00 -11.95 8.68
C LEU A 184 25.26 -11.09 8.70
N ASN A 185 25.60 -10.51 9.86
CA ASN A 185 26.64 -9.48 10.00
C ASN A 185 26.44 -8.30 9.04
N GLU A 186 25.17 -7.91 8.84
CA GLU A 186 24.76 -6.86 7.92
C GLU A 186 24.04 -5.72 8.64
N SER A 187 24.13 -4.54 8.07
CA SER A 187 23.40 -3.36 8.56
C SER A 187 23.03 -2.42 7.43
N TYR A 188 21.97 -1.63 7.66
CA TYR A 188 21.51 -0.60 6.74
C TYR A 188 20.81 0.52 7.50
N THR A 189 20.60 1.66 6.83
CA THR A 189 19.95 2.82 7.44
C THR A 189 18.70 3.16 6.69
N ASN A 190 17.57 3.20 7.40
CA ASN A 190 16.31 3.76 6.93
C ASN A 190 16.19 5.21 7.37
N SER A 191 15.42 6.02 6.62
CA SER A 191 15.15 7.41 6.96
C SER A 191 13.65 7.70 6.90
N TYR A 192 13.18 8.49 7.85
CA TYR A 192 11.76 8.88 7.97
C TYR A 192 11.67 10.39 8.16
N TRP A 193 10.75 11.03 7.41
CA TRP A 193 10.43 12.44 7.53
C TRP A 193 9.01 12.58 8.07
N LEU A 194 8.92 13.14 9.27
CA LEU A 194 7.69 13.26 10.03
C LEU A 194 7.14 14.67 9.98
N ASP A 195 5.82 14.76 9.92
CA ASP A 195 5.11 16.03 10.13
C ASP A 195 5.30 16.48 11.58
N PRO A 196 5.88 17.68 11.83
CA PRO A 196 6.13 18.17 13.18
C PRO A 196 4.85 18.42 13.99
N ALA A 197 3.70 18.57 13.32
CA ALA A 197 2.43 18.88 14.00
C ALA A 197 1.80 17.64 14.67
N ASN A 198 1.98 16.45 14.06
CA ASN A 198 1.29 15.25 14.53
C ASN A 198 2.16 13.98 14.59
N GLY A 199 3.41 14.06 14.13
CA GLY A 199 4.35 12.93 14.11
C GLY A 199 4.08 11.86 13.05
N SER A 200 3.15 12.10 12.12
CA SER A 200 2.91 11.14 11.04
C SER A 200 4.07 11.12 10.05
N VAL A 201 4.41 9.95 9.55
CA VAL A 201 5.43 9.80 8.52
C VAL A 201 4.86 10.28 7.18
N VAL A 202 5.47 11.32 6.62
CA VAL A 202 5.11 11.91 5.32
C VAL A 202 5.93 11.28 4.21
N GLN A 203 7.22 11.05 4.46
CA GLN A 203 8.11 10.38 3.53
C GLN A 203 8.98 9.38 4.27
N SER A 204 9.32 8.28 3.62
CA SER A 204 10.32 7.35 4.11
C SER A 204 11.21 6.83 2.99
N GLN A 205 12.43 6.46 3.36
CA GLN A 205 13.37 5.70 2.56
C GLN A 205 13.77 4.47 3.38
N GLN A 206 13.35 3.29 2.94
CA GLN A 206 13.52 2.06 3.70
C GLN A 206 14.07 0.97 2.79
N TYR A 207 15.13 0.32 3.19
CA TYR A 207 15.57 -0.91 2.55
C TYR A 207 14.60 -2.04 2.89
N MET A 208 14.27 -2.88 1.92
CA MET A 208 13.46 -4.08 2.17
C MET A 208 14.22 -5.12 3.02
N GLY A 209 15.55 -5.07 2.98
CA GLY A 209 16.45 -5.91 3.75
C GLY A 209 17.90 -5.67 3.35
N PRO A 210 18.88 -6.39 3.98
CA PRO A 210 20.28 -6.29 3.63
C PRO A 210 20.54 -6.60 2.15
N GLY A 211 21.19 -5.68 1.45
CA GLY A 211 21.46 -5.81 0.02
C GLY A 211 20.25 -5.71 -0.91
N MET A 212 19.04 -5.57 -0.36
CA MET A 212 17.80 -5.46 -1.12
C MET A 212 17.52 -4.01 -1.55
N ALA A 213 16.49 -3.83 -2.39
CA ALA A 213 16.15 -2.52 -2.94
C ALA A 213 15.71 -1.52 -1.87
N LEU A 214 16.10 -0.25 -2.06
CA LEU A 214 15.60 0.89 -1.30
C LEU A 214 14.22 1.26 -1.81
N VAL A 215 13.24 1.36 -0.92
CA VAL A 215 11.89 1.85 -1.19
C VAL A 215 11.79 3.29 -0.70
N THR A 216 11.51 4.22 -1.61
CA THR A 216 11.10 5.59 -1.26
C THR A 216 9.58 5.66 -1.35
N PHE A 217 8.94 6.03 -0.26
CA PHE A 217 7.50 6.16 -0.16
C PHE A 217 7.13 7.57 0.31
N THR A 218 6.33 8.31 -0.47
CA THR A 218 5.93 9.69 -0.16
C THR A 218 4.42 9.82 -0.18
N VAL A 219 3.81 10.10 0.96
CA VAL A 219 2.36 10.29 1.08
C VAL A 219 1.97 11.61 0.43
N LEU A 220 1.07 11.55 -0.55
CA LEU A 220 0.50 12.71 -1.24
C LEU A 220 -0.86 13.11 -0.65
N LYS A 221 -1.71 12.12 -0.41
CA LYS A 221 -3.01 12.27 0.26
C LYS A 221 -3.10 11.24 1.37
N PRO A 222 -3.10 11.68 2.65
CA PRO A 222 -3.13 10.75 3.77
C PRO A 222 -4.47 10.01 3.85
N TYR A 223 -4.44 8.83 4.46
CA TYR A 223 -5.64 8.13 4.87
C TYR A 223 -6.20 8.76 6.14
N VAL A 224 -7.48 9.06 6.11
CA VAL A 224 -8.25 9.55 7.27
C VAL A 224 -9.27 8.47 7.59
N GLN A 225 -9.25 8.01 8.85
CA GLN A 225 -10.22 7.04 9.36
C GLN A 225 -11.58 7.69 9.60
#